data_2bfeb30b3072285a947f1559a779332e
#
_entry.id   2bfeb30b3072285a947f1559a779332e
#
_cell.length_a   1.000
_cell.length_b   1.000
_cell.length_c   1.000
_cell.angle_alpha   90.00
_cell.angle_beta   90.00
_cell.angle_gamma   90.00
#
_symmetry.space_group_name_H-M   'P 1'
#
loop_
_entity.id
_entity.type
_entity.pdbx_description
1 polymer ?
#
loop_
_entity_poly.entity_id
_entity_poly.type
_entity_poly.pdbx_seq_one_letter_code
_entity_poly.pdbx_strand_id
1 'polypeptide(L)'
;NSFSAAERAIEYEVNRQIDVVSEGGTITQETRRWDDSRGKNMVMRSKEDAQDYRYFPDPDLVAVEISDEWLEQIRSEIPELPQSRYNRYMEEIGLQPKEARILADSFDKACLLDEGVNMQRVDAKNIANWILSDISKYLNDKNLELKDTKLTAQKLVDMIELIEKNTISGNAGKKVLVQLFETDDSVDTIVDKLGLKQVSDEGAIQKLVDEVLAANPKSVADYKKGKKN
;
A
#
# COMPACT_ATOMS: atom_id res chain seq x y z
N ASN A 1 -3.03 -16.24 -38.57
CA ASN A 1 -3.59 -16.08 -37.21
C ASN A 1 -2.51 -16.43 -36.17
N SER A 2 -1.69 -15.46 -35.82
CA SER A 2 -0.67 -15.60 -34.77
C SER A 2 -0.71 -14.36 -33.87
N PHE A 3 -0.16 -14.44 -32.66
CA PHE A 3 -0.02 -13.27 -31.77
C PHE A 3 0.80 -12.15 -32.43
N SER A 4 1.87 -12.51 -33.16
CA SER A 4 2.68 -11.55 -33.89
C SER A 4 1.91 -10.85 -35.03
N ALA A 5 0.95 -11.53 -35.69
CA ALA A 5 0.07 -10.89 -36.67
C ALA A 5 -0.93 -9.93 -36.02
N ALA A 6 -1.42 -10.26 -34.84
CA ALA A 6 -2.28 -9.38 -34.06
C ALA A 6 -1.53 -8.10 -33.59
N GLU A 7 -0.30 -8.23 -33.14
CA GLU A 7 0.57 -7.11 -32.77
C GLU A 7 0.77 -6.14 -33.96
N ARG A 8 1.19 -6.67 -35.11
CA ARG A 8 1.37 -5.86 -36.33
C ARG A 8 0.07 -5.19 -36.78
N ALA A 9 -1.07 -5.89 -36.64
CA ALA A 9 -2.37 -5.34 -36.99
C ALA A 9 -2.75 -4.14 -36.10
N ILE A 10 -2.45 -4.23 -34.80
CA ILE A 10 -2.70 -3.16 -33.81
C ILE A 10 -1.80 -1.96 -34.11
N GLU A 11 -0.50 -2.17 -34.28
CA GLU A 11 0.45 -1.08 -34.62
C GLU A 11 0.05 -0.35 -35.90
N TYR A 12 -0.30 -1.11 -36.95
CA TYR A 12 -0.77 -0.52 -38.19
C TYR A 12 -2.03 0.34 -38.00
N GLU A 13 -2.98 -0.18 -37.23
CA GLU A 13 -4.25 0.52 -36.99
C GLU A 13 -4.07 1.79 -36.16
N VAL A 14 -3.21 1.75 -35.13
CA VAL A 14 -2.86 2.92 -34.35
C VAL A 14 -2.31 4.03 -35.24
N ASN A 15 -1.32 3.71 -36.07
CA ASN A 15 -0.71 4.70 -36.97
C ASN A 15 -1.73 5.25 -37.98
N ARG A 16 -2.55 4.37 -38.59
CA ARG A 16 -3.61 4.79 -39.50
C ARG A 16 -4.60 5.76 -38.86
N GLN A 17 -5.03 5.48 -37.61
CA GLN A 17 -5.96 6.33 -36.89
C GLN A 17 -5.34 7.69 -36.56
N ILE A 18 -4.06 7.71 -36.16
CA ILE A 18 -3.31 8.96 -35.94
C ILE A 18 -3.29 9.80 -37.22
N ASP A 19 -2.96 9.18 -38.37
CA ASP A 19 -2.90 9.89 -39.65
C ASP A 19 -4.27 10.49 -40.02
N VAL A 20 -5.33 9.68 -39.95
CA VAL A 20 -6.71 10.16 -40.25
C VAL A 20 -7.11 11.34 -39.36
N VAL A 21 -6.85 11.26 -38.05
CA VAL A 21 -7.22 12.35 -37.13
C VAL A 21 -6.35 13.58 -37.35
N SER A 22 -5.06 13.39 -37.64
CA SER A 22 -4.11 14.50 -37.92
C SER A 22 -4.47 15.26 -39.19
N GLU A 23 -5.08 14.58 -40.17
CA GLU A 23 -5.60 15.17 -41.43
C GLU A 23 -7.00 15.78 -41.26
N GLY A 24 -7.57 15.77 -40.03
CA GLY A 24 -8.89 16.31 -39.73
C GLY A 24 -10.05 15.37 -40.09
N GLY A 25 -9.77 14.10 -40.37
CA GLY A 25 -10.76 13.06 -40.62
C GLY A 25 -11.36 12.51 -39.34
N THR A 26 -12.40 11.69 -39.50
CA THR A 26 -13.08 10.99 -38.41
C THR A 26 -12.87 9.49 -38.52
N ILE A 27 -12.79 8.83 -37.36
CA ILE A 27 -12.66 7.37 -37.29
C ILE A 27 -14.06 6.76 -37.24
N THR A 28 -14.36 5.90 -38.24
CA THR A 28 -15.59 5.10 -38.25
C THR A 28 -15.35 3.74 -37.59
N GLN A 29 -16.40 3.23 -36.94
CA GLN A 29 -16.32 1.90 -36.32
C GLN A 29 -16.47 0.82 -37.40
N GLU A 30 -15.38 0.03 -37.57
CA GLU A 30 -15.30 -0.99 -38.63
C GLU A 30 -14.64 -2.27 -38.09
N THR A 31 -14.99 -3.39 -38.75
CA THR A 31 -14.22 -4.62 -38.57
C THR A 31 -13.14 -4.69 -39.64
N ARG A 32 -11.90 -4.90 -39.23
CA ARG A 32 -10.75 -5.00 -40.12
C ARG A 32 -10.06 -6.36 -39.98
N ARG A 33 -9.43 -6.82 -41.03
CA ARG A 33 -8.62 -8.06 -41.09
C ARG A 33 -7.21 -7.71 -41.49
N TRP A 34 -6.23 -8.27 -40.78
CA TRP A 34 -4.83 -8.19 -41.17
C TRP A 34 -4.57 -9.01 -42.42
N ASP A 35 -3.89 -8.44 -43.40
CA ASP A 35 -3.39 -9.08 -44.58
C ASP A 35 -1.85 -9.14 -44.54
N ASP A 36 -1.30 -10.31 -44.20
CA ASP A 36 0.13 -10.49 -44.06
C ASP A 36 0.89 -10.25 -45.39
N SER A 37 0.26 -10.55 -46.53
CA SER A 37 0.87 -10.37 -47.83
C SER A 37 1.02 -8.90 -48.22
N ARG A 38 0.13 -8.07 -47.77
CA ARG A 38 0.10 -6.65 -48.05
C ARG A 38 0.62 -5.79 -46.87
N GLY A 39 0.83 -6.40 -45.72
CA GLY A 39 1.28 -5.73 -44.50
C GLY A 39 0.31 -4.62 -44.01
N LYS A 40 -1.02 -4.81 -44.19
CA LYS A 40 -2.00 -3.80 -43.82
C LYS A 40 -3.34 -4.38 -43.40
N ASN A 41 -4.11 -3.56 -42.68
CA ASN A 41 -5.49 -3.87 -42.31
C ASN A 41 -6.46 -3.57 -43.47
N MET A 42 -7.28 -4.57 -43.83
CA MET A 42 -8.31 -4.45 -44.84
C MET A 42 -9.68 -4.34 -44.17
N VAL A 43 -10.50 -3.37 -44.60
CA VAL A 43 -11.87 -3.22 -44.13
C VAL A 43 -12.68 -4.46 -44.56
N MET A 44 -13.38 -5.08 -43.63
CA MET A 44 -14.28 -6.18 -43.89
C MET A 44 -15.76 -5.71 -43.85
N ARG A 45 -16.10 -4.90 -42.85
CA ARG A 45 -17.47 -4.45 -42.63
C ARG A 45 -17.43 -3.14 -41.84
N SER A 46 -18.16 -2.14 -42.27
CA SER A 46 -18.46 -0.93 -41.47
C SER A 46 -19.62 -1.20 -40.53
N LYS A 47 -19.57 -0.59 -39.35
CA LYS A 47 -20.62 -0.68 -38.33
C LYS A 47 -21.35 0.67 -38.18
N GLU A 48 -21.67 1.28 -39.31
CA GLU A 48 -22.28 2.61 -39.35
C GLU A 48 -23.70 2.68 -38.77
N ASP A 49 -24.44 1.55 -38.75
CA ASP A 49 -25.79 1.50 -38.23
C ASP A 49 -25.92 0.61 -36.99
N ALA A 50 -26.14 1.23 -35.83
CA ALA A 50 -26.47 0.52 -34.58
C ALA A 50 -27.77 -0.34 -34.74
N GLN A 51 -28.61 -0.03 -35.73
CA GLN A 51 -29.83 -0.78 -36.05
C GLN A 51 -29.55 -2.23 -36.49
N ASP A 52 -28.39 -2.51 -37.08
CA ASP A 52 -28.01 -3.89 -37.48
C ASP A 52 -27.81 -4.84 -36.29
N TYR A 53 -27.54 -4.31 -35.08
CA TYR A 53 -27.44 -5.08 -33.85
C TYR A 53 -28.74 -5.26 -33.09
N ARG A 54 -29.86 -4.69 -33.58
CA ARG A 54 -31.16 -4.72 -32.92
C ARG A 54 -31.12 -4.20 -31.47
N TYR A 55 -30.36 -3.13 -31.21
CA TYR A 55 -30.43 -2.42 -29.96
C TYR A 55 -31.73 -1.66 -29.82
N PHE A 56 -32.72 -2.30 -29.26
CA PHE A 56 -34.00 -1.71 -28.88
C PHE A 56 -34.27 -2.05 -27.41
N PRO A 57 -35.02 -1.21 -26.69
CA PRO A 57 -35.41 -1.50 -25.32
C PRO A 57 -36.15 -2.83 -25.24
N ASP A 58 -35.72 -3.65 -24.27
CA ASP A 58 -36.45 -4.89 -23.96
C ASP A 58 -37.81 -4.52 -23.36
N PRO A 59 -38.93 -5.02 -23.90
CA PRO A 59 -40.26 -4.66 -23.40
C PRO A 59 -40.52 -5.15 -21.96
N ASP A 60 -39.76 -6.14 -21.50
CA ASP A 60 -39.88 -6.69 -20.14
C ASP A 60 -39.05 -5.89 -19.10
N LEU A 61 -38.20 -4.95 -19.55
CA LEU A 61 -37.40 -4.11 -18.68
C LEU A 61 -38.04 -2.71 -18.56
N VAL A 62 -38.43 -2.35 -17.34
CA VAL A 62 -38.92 -0.99 -17.04
C VAL A 62 -37.76 0.00 -17.05
N ALA A 63 -38.01 1.22 -17.47
CA ALA A 63 -37.04 2.30 -17.37
C ALA A 63 -36.65 2.54 -15.90
N VAL A 64 -35.35 2.61 -15.64
CA VAL A 64 -34.81 2.96 -14.31
C VAL A 64 -34.58 4.46 -14.30
N GLU A 65 -35.33 5.17 -13.47
CA GLU A 65 -35.14 6.60 -13.25
C GLU A 65 -34.07 6.79 -12.14
N ILE A 66 -32.98 7.47 -12.51
CA ILE A 66 -31.90 7.82 -11.56
C ILE A 66 -32.07 9.30 -11.24
N SER A 67 -32.49 9.59 -10.00
CA SER A 67 -32.69 10.98 -9.56
C SER A 67 -31.35 11.67 -9.23
N ASP A 68 -31.35 12.99 -9.31
CA ASP A 68 -30.16 13.79 -8.94
C ASP A 68 -29.81 13.61 -7.46
N GLU A 69 -30.82 13.46 -6.58
CA GLU A 69 -30.62 13.20 -5.15
C GLU A 69 -29.90 11.88 -4.93
N TRP A 70 -30.26 10.82 -5.68
CA TRP A 70 -29.58 9.53 -5.57
C TRP A 70 -28.14 9.61 -6.08
N LEU A 71 -27.88 10.35 -7.16
CA LEU A 71 -26.52 10.60 -7.64
C LEU A 71 -25.67 11.36 -6.62
N GLU A 72 -26.22 12.40 -5.98
CA GLU A 72 -25.50 13.14 -4.94
C GLU A 72 -25.24 12.29 -3.70
N GLN A 73 -26.20 11.45 -3.30
CA GLN A 73 -25.97 10.50 -2.22
C GLN A 73 -24.81 9.57 -2.56
N ILE A 74 -24.79 8.94 -3.73
CA ILE A 74 -23.72 8.04 -4.16
C ILE A 74 -22.38 8.80 -4.19
N ARG A 75 -22.36 10.04 -4.72
CA ARG A 75 -21.14 10.86 -4.74
C ARG A 75 -20.59 11.14 -3.34
N SER A 76 -21.48 11.37 -2.38
CA SER A 76 -21.07 11.61 -0.98
C SER A 76 -20.53 10.35 -0.27
N GLU A 77 -20.93 9.18 -0.73
CA GLU A 77 -20.51 7.89 -0.18
C GLU A 77 -19.25 7.33 -0.85
N ILE A 78 -18.82 7.92 -1.99
CA ILE A 78 -17.59 7.49 -2.67
C ILE A 78 -16.38 7.79 -1.76
N PRO A 79 -15.60 6.76 -1.35
CA PRO A 79 -14.40 6.98 -0.57
C PRO A 79 -13.30 7.64 -1.42
N GLU A 80 -12.29 8.17 -0.74
CA GLU A 80 -11.12 8.71 -1.43
C GLU A 80 -10.52 7.68 -2.38
N LEU A 81 -10.36 8.08 -3.65
CA LEU A 81 -9.84 7.20 -4.70
C LEU A 81 -8.33 6.97 -4.54
N PRO A 82 -7.78 5.82 -4.99
CA PRO A 82 -6.36 5.51 -4.85
C PRO A 82 -5.42 6.59 -5.43
N GLN A 83 -5.79 7.24 -6.53
CA GLN A 83 -4.95 8.30 -7.12
C GLN A 83 -4.93 9.56 -6.26
N SER A 84 -6.05 9.97 -5.67
CA SER A 84 -6.12 11.11 -4.75
C SER A 84 -5.31 10.83 -3.49
N ARG A 85 -5.46 9.63 -2.94
CA ARG A 85 -4.71 9.14 -1.79
C ARG A 85 -3.21 9.08 -2.05
N TYR A 86 -2.78 8.60 -3.22
CA TYR A 86 -1.38 8.60 -3.64
C TYR A 86 -0.78 10.01 -3.61
N ASN A 87 -1.48 11.00 -4.20
CA ASN A 87 -1.02 12.38 -4.22
C ASN A 87 -0.94 12.95 -2.79
N ARG A 88 -1.97 12.73 -1.97
CA ARG A 88 -2.00 13.16 -0.58
C ARG A 88 -0.85 12.58 0.24
N TYR A 89 -0.54 11.31 0.08
CA TYR A 89 0.58 10.67 0.80
C TYR A 89 1.95 11.28 0.41
N MET A 90 2.11 11.69 -0.84
CA MET A 90 3.32 12.39 -1.26
C MET A 90 3.38 13.82 -0.74
N GLU A 91 2.28 14.55 -0.80
CA GLU A 91 2.24 15.99 -0.49
C GLU A 91 2.19 16.25 1.02
N GLU A 92 1.36 15.53 1.76
CA GLU A 92 1.12 15.78 3.19
C GLU A 92 2.04 14.95 4.09
N ILE A 93 2.28 13.67 3.78
CA ILE A 93 3.15 12.81 4.57
C ILE A 93 4.60 12.88 4.08
N GLY A 94 4.82 13.24 2.80
CA GLY A 94 6.14 13.32 2.17
C GLY A 94 6.76 11.94 1.92
N LEU A 95 5.93 10.95 1.54
CA LEU A 95 6.39 9.63 1.14
C LEU A 95 7.01 9.66 -0.26
N GLN A 96 7.92 8.72 -0.52
CA GLN A 96 8.43 8.53 -1.87
C GLN A 96 7.36 7.96 -2.80
N PRO A 97 7.41 8.24 -4.13
CA PRO A 97 6.37 7.78 -5.06
C PRO A 97 6.07 6.28 -5.00
N LYS A 98 7.11 5.45 -4.83
CA LYS A 98 6.95 4.01 -4.72
C LYS A 98 6.22 3.60 -3.43
N GLU A 99 6.56 4.20 -2.32
CA GLU A 99 5.95 3.95 -1.01
C GLU A 99 4.47 4.38 -1.00
N ALA A 100 4.21 5.60 -1.48
CA ALA A 100 2.86 6.13 -1.61
C ALA A 100 1.97 5.24 -2.49
N ARG A 101 2.52 4.71 -3.61
CA ARG A 101 1.78 3.82 -4.51
C ARG A 101 1.41 2.50 -3.82
N ILE A 102 2.36 1.84 -3.14
CA ILE A 102 2.10 0.57 -2.43
C ILE A 102 1.01 0.72 -1.37
N LEU A 103 1.00 1.84 -0.64
CA LEU A 103 0.00 2.11 0.40
C LEU A 103 -1.36 2.50 -0.20
N ALA A 104 -1.38 3.34 -1.23
CA ALA A 104 -2.62 3.80 -1.86
C ALA A 104 -3.37 2.67 -2.60
N ASP A 105 -2.65 1.71 -3.18
CA ASP A 105 -3.23 0.60 -3.93
C ASP A 105 -3.80 -0.52 -3.02
N SER A 106 -3.43 -0.53 -1.73
CA SER A 106 -3.95 -1.49 -0.75
C SER A 106 -4.92 -0.81 0.21
N PHE A 107 -6.21 -1.08 0.06
CA PHE A 107 -7.26 -0.45 0.86
C PHE A 107 -7.03 -0.63 2.37
N ASP A 108 -6.75 -1.84 2.82
CA ASP A 108 -6.57 -2.13 4.26
C ASP A 108 -5.34 -1.41 4.85
N LYS A 109 -4.23 -1.37 4.11
CA LYS A 109 -3.02 -0.65 4.54
C LYS A 109 -3.24 0.86 4.54
N ALA A 110 -4.00 1.36 3.58
CA ALA A 110 -4.37 2.75 3.52
C ALA A 110 -5.25 3.14 4.71
N CYS A 111 -6.27 2.35 5.04
CA CYS A 111 -7.10 2.57 6.22
C CYS A 111 -6.27 2.58 7.50
N LEU A 112 -5.38 1.60 7.67
CA LEU A 112 -4.50 1.52 8.83
C LEU A 112 -3.60 2.77 8.96
N LEU A 113 -3.05 3.25 7.85
CA LEU A 113 -2.24 4.48 7.83
C LEU A 113 -3.09 5.71 8.17
N ASP A 114 -4.21 5.88 7.47
CA ASP A 114 -5.07 7.07 7.63
C ASP A 114 -5.64 7.16 9.05
N GLU A 115 -6.12 6.05 9.62
CA GLU A 115 -6.57 6.00 11.01
C GLU A 115 -5.45 6.36 11.99
N GLY A 116 -4.25 5.83 11.78
CA GLY A 116 -3.09 6.13 12.62
C GLY A 116 -2.65 7.59 12.53
N VAL A 117 -2.63 8.17 11.32
CA VAL A 117 -2.29 9.59 11.08
C VAL A 117 -3.32 10.52 11.73
N ASN A 118 -4.60 10.18 11.64
CA ASN A 118 -5.67 10.97 12.24
C ASN A 118 -5.59 11.08 13.77
N MET A 119 -4.90 10.16 14.43
CA MET A 119 -4.67 10.24 15.89
C MET A 119 -3.67 11.33 16.28
N GLN A 120 -2.82 11.80 15.36
CA GLN A 120 -1.85 12.89 15.57
C GLN A 120 -0.91 12.67 16.79
N ARG A 121 -0.56 11.42 17.10
CA ARG A 121 0.25 11.07 18.27
C ARG A 121 1.70 10.75 17.94
N VAL A 122 1.95 10.30 16.71
CA VAL A 122 3.27 9.88 16.22
C VAL A 122 3.48 10.37 14.79
N ASP A 123 4.72 10.39 14.32
CA ASP A 123 5.03 10.80 12.95
C ASP A 123 4.38 9.85 11.92
N ALA A 124 3.66 10.42 10.95
CA ALA A 124 3.01 9.69 9.89
C ALA A 124 3.98 8.82 9.06
N LYS A 125 5.22 9.28 8.85
CA LYS A 125 6.27 8.48 8.19
C LYS A 125 6.65 7.24 8.99
N ASN A 126 6.64 7.33 10.32
CA ASN A 126 6.95 6.17 11.16
C ASN A 126 5.86 5.12 11.02
N ILE A 127 4.57 5.51 10.99
CA ILE A 127 3.46 4.59 10.73
C ILE A 127 3.62 3.93 9.37
N ALA A 128 3.86 4.74 8.31
CA ALA A 128 4.07 4.23 6.95
C ALA A 128 5.23 3.25 6.86
N ASN A 129 6.36 3.55 7.51
CA ASN A 129 7.53 2.68 7.53
C ASN A 129 7.23 1.31 8.18
N TRP A 130 6.51 1.28 9.29
CA TRP A 130 6.11 0.03 9.93
C TRP A 130 5.18 -0.79 9.04
N ILE A 131 4.22 -0.14 8.35
CA ILE A 131 3.30 -0.81 7.43
C ILE A 131 4.07 -1.40 6.23
N LEU A 132 4.97 -0.63 5.63
CA LEU A 132 5.71 -1.04 4.45
C LEU A 132 6.76 -2.11 4.74
N SER A 133 7.33 -2.12 5.94
CA SER A 133 8.41 -3.04 6.34
C SER A 133 7.88 -4.27 7.10
N ASP A 134 7.85 -4.17 8.43
CA ASP A 134 7.63 -5.33 9.32
C ASP A 134 6.22 -5.90 9.20
N ILE A 135 5.19 -5.05 9.03
CA ILE A 135 3.81 -5.50 8.86
C ILE A 135 3.65 -6.21 7.52
N SER A 136 4.07 -5.59 6.41
CA SER A 136 3.96 -6.20 5.09
C SER A 136 4.77 -7.49 5.00
N LYS A 137 5.94 -7.55 5.63
CA LYS A 137 6.74 -8.77 5.71
C LYS A 137 6.00 -9.88 6.43
N TYR A 138 5.46 -9.61 7.62
CA TYR A 138 4.74 -10.61 8.41
C TYR A 138 3.54 -11.18 7.64
N LEU A 139 2.72 -10.30 7.04
CA LEU A 139 1.56 -10.70 6.26
C LEU A 139 1.95 -11.59 5.07
N ASN A 140 3.00 -11.21 4.33
CA ASN A 140 3.50 -11.99 3.21
C ASN A 140 4.07 -13.36 3.65
N ASP A 141 4.88 -13.39 4.71
CA ASP A 141 5.51 -14.63 5.21
C ASP A 141 4.46 -15.64 5.71
N LYS A 142 3.34 -15.15 6.24
CA LYS A 142 2.23 -15.97 6.74
C LYS A 142 1.10 -16.17 5.73
N ASN A 143 1.17 -15.50 4.58
CA ASN A 143 0.09 -15.47 3.57
C ASN A 143 -1.26 -15.04 4.17
N LEU A 144 -1.25 -13.97 4.98
CA LEU A 144 -2.39 -13.38 5.65
C LEU A 144 -2.72 -12.01 5.06
N GLU A 145 -3.97 -11.59 5.17
CA GLU A 145 -4.40 -10.21 4.97
C GLU A 145 -4.50 -9.48 6.32
N LEU A 146 -4.49 -8.16 6.33
CA LEU A 146 -4.55 -7.37 7.57
C LEU A 146 -5.83 -7.68 8.38
N LYS A 147 -6.95 -7.89 7.69
CA LYS A 147 -8.25 -8.25 8.29
C LYS A 147 -8.23 -9.58 9.06
N ASP A 148 -7.28 -10.48 8.74
CA ASP A 148 -7.13 -11.78 9.40
C ASP A 148 -6.35 -11.67 10.72
N THR A 149 -5.89 -10.46 11.06
CA THR A 149 -5.08 -10.18 12.24
C THR A 149 -5.86 -9.38 13.30
N LYS A 150 -5.29 -9.28 14.49
CA LYS A 150 -5.82 -8.46 15.59
C LYS A 150 -5.17 -7.08 15.67
N LEU A 151 -4.34 -6.72 14.69
CA LEU A 151 -3.69 -5.41 14.64
C LEU A 151 -4.71 -4.33 14.30
N THR A 152 -4.69 -3.26 15.09
CA THR A 152 -5.47 -2.04 14.85
C THR A 152 -4.55 -0.83 14.76
N ALA A 153 -5.03 0.25 14.17
CA ALA A 153 -4.29 1.51 14.10
C ALA A 153 -3.90 2.02 15.51
N GLN A 154 -4.82 1.90 16.48
CA GLN A 154 -4.56 2.28 17.86
C GLN A 154 -3.37 1.52 18.45
N LYS A 155 -3.35 0.19 18.33
CA LYS A 155 -2.25 -0.63 18.83
C LYS A 155 -0.92 -0.32 18.14
N LEU A 156 -0.95 -0.07 16.83
CA LEU A 156 0.23 0.32 16.08
C LEU A 156 0.81 1.65 16.58
N VAL A 157 -0.06 2.66 16.72
CA VAL A 157 0.32 3.99 17.22
C VAL A 157 0.84 3.91 18.66
N ASP A 158 0.17 3.17 19.55
CA ASP A 158 0.63 2.97 20.94
C ASP A 158 2.03 2.35 21.00
N MET A 159 2.30 1.35 20.15
CA MET A 159 3.63 0.74 20.06
C MET A 159 4.70 1.72 19.57
N ILE A 160 4.39 2.48 18.50
CA ILE A 160 5.33 3.47 17.95
C ILE A 160 5.63 4.56 18.98
N GLU A 161 4.62 5.02 19.69
CA GLU A 161 4.78 6.03 20.74
C GLU A 161 5.72 5.56 21.88
N LEU A 162 5.61 4.30 22.29
CA LEU A 162 6.54 3.72 23.28
C LEU A 162 7.98 3.65 22.76
N ILE A 163 8.14 3.44 21.45
CA ILE A 163 9.48 3.45 20.83
C ILE A 163 10.03 4.88 20.77
N GLU A 164 9.22 5.86 20.36
CA GLU A 164 9.62 7.27 20.28
C GLU A 164 9.96 7.84 21.66
N LYS A 165 9.25 7.42 22.71
CA LYS A 165 9.53 7.76 24.11
C LYS A 165 10.73 6.99 24.70
N ASN A 166 11.41 6.13 23.92
CA ASN A 166 12.47 5.24 24.39
C ASN A 166 12.05 4.33 25.56
N THR A 167 10.76 4.06 25.73
CA THR A 167 10.27 3.09 26.72
C THR A 167 10.61 1.67 26.30
N ILE A 168 10.58 1.39 24.99
CA ILE A 168 11.03 0.15 24.40
C ILE A 168 11.95 0.43 23.21
N SER A 169 12.85 -0.51 22.88
CA SER A 169 13.70 -0.39 21.69
C SER A 169 12.93 -0.77 20.42
N GLY A 170 13.41 -0.34 19.24
CA GLY A 170 12.84 -0.77 17.95
C GLY A 170 12.81 -2.30 17.77
N ASN A 171 13.84 -3.00 18.28
CA ASN A 171 13.86 -4.48 18.26
C ASN A 171 12.83 -5.09 19.21
N ALA A 172 12.55 -4.45 20.33
CA ALA A 172 11.46 -4.85 21.22
C ALA A 172 10.11 -4.61 20.55
N GLY A 173 9.93 -3.48 19.86
CA GLY A 173 8.74 -3.18 19.06
C GLY A 173 8.41 -4.27 18.05
N LYS A 174 9.42 -4.83 17.35
CA LYS A 174 9.19 -5.97 16.43
C LYS A 174 8.63 -7.21 17.13
N LYS A 175 9.08 -7.50 18.35
CA LYS A 175 8.55 -8.62 19.15
C LYS A 175 7.12 -8.33 19.61
N VAL A 176 6.84 -7.10 20.02
CA VAL A 176 5.49 -6.65 20.38
C VAL A 176 4.55 -6.77 19.18
N LEU A 177 4.98 -6.31 18.02
CA LEU A 177 4.17 -6.35 16.79
C LEU A 177 3.70 -7.78 16.45
N VAL A 178 4.57 -8.78 16.59
CA VAL A 178 4.17 -10.19 16.35
C VAL A 178 3.03 -10.61 17.27
N GLN A 179 3.05 -10.21 18.55
CA GLN A 179 1.96 -10.51 19.48
C GLN A 179 0.68 -9.71 19.16
N LEU A 180 0.82 -8.48 18.67
CA LEU A 180 -0.33 -7.64 18.27
C LEU A 180 -1.11 -8.20 17.09
N PHE A 181 -0.51 -9.02 16.23
CA PHE A 181 -1.22 -9.71 15.16
C PHE A 181 -2.12 -10.84 15.68
N GLU A 182 -1.75 -11.46 16.79
CA GLU A 182 -2.35 -12.71 17.28
C GLU A 182 -3.29 -12.50 18.47
N THR A 183 -3.12 -11.39 19.25
CA THR A 183 -3.83 -11.17 20.50
C THR A 183 -4.61 -9.87 20.54
N ASP A 184 -5.66 -9.82 21.35
CA ASP A 184 -6.40 -8.60 21.65
C ASP A 184 -5.79 -7.80 22.80
N ASP A 185 -4.66 -8.26 23.37
CA ASP A 185 -3.96 -7.59 24.47
C ASP A 185 -3.54 -6.16 24.09
N SER A 186 -3.48 -5.28 25.08
CA SER A 186 -2.89 -3.95 24.89
C SER A 186 -1.38 -4.00 24.76
N VAL A 187 -0.81 -3.00 24.11
CA VAL A 187 0.65 -2.87 23.94
C VAL A 187 1.37 -2.92 25.28
N ASP A 188 0.89 -2.17 26.28
CA ASP A 188 1.49 -2.16 27.61
C ASP A 188 1.50 -3.54 28.27
N THR A 189 0.39 -4.29 28.15
CA THR A 189 0.28 -5.65 28.67
C THR A 189 1.32 -6.58 28.03
N ILE A 190 1.49 -6.48 26.71
CA ILE A 190 2.50 -7.28 25.99
C ILE A 190 3.91 -6.90 26.40
N VAL A 191 4.20 -5.61 26.48
CA VAL A 191 5.52 -5.08 26.91
C VAL A 191 5.86 -5.57 28.31
N ASP A 192 4.90 -5.55 29.25
CA ASP A 192 5.11 -6.03 30.62
C ASP A 192 5.29 -7.56 30.69
N LYS A 193 4.44 -8.31 29.97
CA LYS A 193 4.57 -9.78 29.88
C LYS A 193 5.92 -10.23 29.32
N LEU A 194 6.46 -9.52 28.36
CA LEU A 194 7.75 -9.83 27.72
C LEU A 194 8.95 -9.20 28.41
N GLY A 195 8.76 -8.35 29.42
CA GLY A 195 9.85 -7.66 30.13
C GLY A 195 10.67 -6.76 29.23
N LEU A 196 10.04 -6.05 28.29
CA LEU A 196 10.73 -5.28 27.23
C LEU A 196 10.95 -3.81 27.56
N LYS A 197 10.51 -3.35 28.74
CA LYS A 197 10.78 -1.97 29.19
C LYS A 197 12.27 -1.73 29.34
N GLN A 198 12.74 -0.64 28.75
CA GLN A 198 14.13 -0.21 28.91
C GLN A 198 14.35 0.39 30.31
N VAL A 199 15.40 -0.02 30.96
CA VAL A 199 15.85 0.60 32.20
C VAL A 199 16.71 1.80 31.81
N SER A 200 16.16 3.00 31.89
CA SER A 200 16.87 4.27 31.62
C SER A 200 17.36 4.95 32.88
N ASP A 201 17.34 4.27 34.03
CA ASP A 201 17.87 4.79 35.27
C ASP A 201 19.43 4.69 35.24
N GLU A 202 20.10 5.84 35.12
CA GLU A 202 21.55 5.93 35.09
C GLU A 202 22.18 5.23 36.32
N GLY A 203 21.55 5.32 37.50
CA GLY A 203 22.02 4.66 38.70
C GLY A 203 21.93 3.13 38.64
N ALA A 204 20.89 2.60 38.05
CA ALA A 204 20.73 1.16 37.82
C ALA A 204 21.73 0.65 36.75
N ILE A 205 21.87 1.40 35.66
CA ILE A 205 22.85 1.10 34.61
C ILE A 205 24.29 1.11 35.17
N GLN A 206 24.65 2.13 35.96
CA GLN A 206 25.98 2.23 36.58
C GLN A 206 26.24 1.02 37.46
N LYS A 207 25.30 0.60 38.31
CA LYS A 207 25.46 -0.61 39.15
C LYS A 207 25.68 -1.87 38.32
N LEU A 208 24.92 -2.04 37.25
CA LEU A 208 25.06 -3.19 36.35
C LEU A 208 26.43 -3.18 35.65
N VAL A 209 26.87 -2.02 35.20
CA VAL A 209 28.23 -1.84 34.63
C VAL A 209 29.30 -2.20 35.65
N ASP A 210 29.18 -1.69 36.87
CA ASP A 210 30.15 -1.97 37.95
C ASP A 210 30.18 -3.46 38.29
N GLU A 211 29.03 -4.13 38.36
CA GLU A 211 28.92 -5.59 38.57
C GLU A 211 29.61 -6.38 37.43
N VAL A 212 29.33 -6.01 36.18
CA VAL A 212 29.93 -6.68 35.01
C VAL A 212 31.46 -6.46 34.98
N LEU A 213 31.93 -5.25 35.28
CA LEU A 213 33.37 -4.95 35.38
C LEU A 213 34.03 -5.74 36.51
N ALA A 214 33.37 -5.85 37.66
CA ALA A 214 33.87 -6.64 38.81
C ALA A 214 33.91 -8.15 38.51
N ALA A 215 32.94 -8.65 37.74
CA ALA A 215 32.86 -10.05 37.34
C ALA A 215 33.89 -10.45 36.27
N ASN A 216 34.45 -9.45 35.54
CA ASN A 216 35.39 -9.69 34.43
C ASN A 216 36.76 -8.98 34.60
N PRO A 217 37.49 -9.19 35.71
CA PRO A 217 38.71 -8.43 36.00
C PRO A 217 39.85 -8.65 34.99
N LYS A 218 39.90 -9.82 34.36
CA LYS A 218 40.89 -10.11 33.30
C LYS A 218 40.66 -9.27 32.05
N SER A 219 39.43 -9.18 31.58
CA SER A 219 39.07 -8.39 30.41
C SER A 219 39.31 -6.90 30.63
N VAL A 220 39.01 -6.40 31.83
CA VAL A 220 39.30 -5.03 32.24
C VAL A 220 40.80 -4.75 32.25
N ALA A 221 41.62 -5.67 32.79
CA ALA A 221 43.06 -5.55 32.82
C ALA A 221 43.70 -5.58 31.41
N ASP A 222 43.17 -6.43 30.51
CA ASP A 222 43.64 -6.52 29.12
C ASP A 222 43.27 -5.27 28.33
N TYR A 223 42.06 -4.73 28.52
CA TYR A 223 41.64 -3.47 27.92
C TYR A 223 42.54 -2.28 28.37
N LYS A 224 42.80 -2.17 29.68
CA LYS A 224 43.69 -1.15 30.24
C LYS A 224 45.15 -1.27 29.73
N LYS A 225 45.59 -2.46 29.29
CA LYS A 225 46.88 -2.71 28.64
C LYS A 225 46.87 -2.45 27.14
N GLY A 226 45.78 -1.94 26.60
CA GLY A 226 45.65 -1.58 25.16
C GLY A 226 45.39 -2.76 24.22
N LYS A 227 45.07 -3.94 24.70
CA LYS A 227 44.60 -5.05 23.87
C LYS A 227 43.15 -4.79 23.49
N LYS A 228 42.95 -4.29 22.26
CA LYS A 228 41.61 -4.20 21.63
C LYS A 228 41.39 -5.49 20.84
N ASN A 229 40.53 -6.36 21.30
CA ASN A 229 39.98 -7.44 20.51
C ASN A 229 38.66 -6.98 19.92
#